data_4207d8db84b86fde0b694d2ce631c98e
#
_entry.id   4207d8db84b86fde0b694d2ce631c98e
#
_cell.length_a   1.000
_cell.length_b   1.000
_cell.length_c   1.000
_cell.angle_alpha   90.00
_cell.angle_beta   90.00
_cell.angle_gamma   90.00
#
_symmetry.space_group_name_H-M   'P 1'
#
loop_
_entity.id
_entity.type
_entity.pdbx_description
1 polymer ?
#
loop_
_entity_poly.entity_id
_entity_poly.type
_entity_poly.pdbx_seq_one_letter_code
_entity_poly.pdbx_strand_id
1 'polypeptide(L)'
;MRIFPLLACCFALSVAAEENFGNLVFSDTFDRKETQKVKDEPGNGWKTSSSWSAKGNKEVDLVDGTMYIYIHPEAIHAVDVGHDFQFIDGTATMRFKFHEAKDTLMLNFADLTLKEVHAGHLCAATFGSKKVTLQDMKTGGMLLKYYDARKAGKLSKEDAEVIKTKVKTIPADISVGEWHSLNVTILGDTMTASVDGKSIGSFSSPGIAHESKQVLRLLVSNKVTLDDVKYYRKK
;
A
#
# COMPACT_ATOMS: atom_id res chain seq x y z
N MET A 1 40.47 -47.34 -21.28
CA MET A 1 40.55 -45.88 -21.12
C MET A 1 39.16 -45.34 -21.43
N ARG A 2 38.34 -45.07 -20.42
CA ARG A 2 36.94 -44.57 -20.58
C ARG A 2 36.97 -43.06 -20.46
N ILE A 3 36.58 -42.38 -21.52
CA ILE A 3 36.46 -40.90 -21.59
C ILE A 3 35.05 -40.55 -21.11
N PHE A 4 34.95 -39.83 -19.97
CA PHE A 4 33.70 -39.24 -19.51
C PHE A 4 33.53 -37.86 -20.16
N PRO A 5 32.37 -37.53 -20.77
CA PRO A 5 32.15 -36.19 -21.24
C PRO A 5 31.78 -35.26 -20.05
N LEU A 6 32.50 -34.17 -19.96
CA LEU A 6 32.21 -33.07 -19.02
C LEU A 6 30.96 -32.32 -19.52
N LEU A 7 29.86 -32.44 -18.80
CA LEU A 7 28.64 -31.71 -19.08
C LEU A 7 28.79 -30.30 -18.51
N ALA A 8 29.07 -29.31 -19.37
CA ALA A 8 29.11 -27.89 -18.98
C ALA A 8 27.66 -27.39 -18.77
N CYS A 9 27.27 -27.19 -17.52
CA CYS A 9 26.00 -26.58 -17.15
C CYS A 9 26.14 -25.07 -17.35
N CYS A 10 25.66 -24.54 -18.47
CA CYS A 10 25.52 -23.09 -18.67
C CYS A 10 24.38 -22.58 -17.78
N PHE A 11 24.70 -21.95 -16.64
CA PHE A 11 23.78 -21.14 -15.90
C PHE A 11 23.54 -19.85 -16.71
N ALA A 12 22.40 -19.77 -17.36
CA ALA A 12 21.91 -18.52 -17.91
C ALA A 12 21.52 -17.60 -16.75
N LEU A 13 22.36 -16.62 -16.40
CA LEU A 13 21.98 -15.49 -15.57
C LEU A 13 20.94 -14.69 -16.35
N SER A 14 19.66 -14.82 -16.00
CA SER A 14 18.65 -13.88 -16.45
C SER A 14 18.93 -12.54 -15.74
N VAL A 15 19.54 -11.61 -16.46
CA VAL A 15 19.57 -10.19 -16.05
C VAL A 15 18.12 -9.73 -16.13
N ALA A 16 17.43 -9.69 -14.98
CA ALA A 16 16.16 -9.00 -14.89
C ALA A 16 16.43 -7.54 -15.27
N ALA A 17 15.72 -7.03 -16.28
CA ALA A 17 15.80 -5.62 -16.64
C ALA A 17 15.43 -4.81 -15.39
N GLU A 18 16.32 -3.91 -14.97
CA GLU A 18 16.10 -3.03 -13.83
C GLU A 18 14.84 -2.20 -14.12
N GLU A 19 13.76 -2.43 -13.33
CA GLU A 19 12.51 -1.69 -13.53
C GLU A 19 12.78 -0.21 -13.27
N ASN A 20 12.61 0.63 -14.27
CA ASN A 20 12.80 2.07 -14.15
C ASN A 20 11.61 2.70 -13.42
N PHE A 21 11.67 2.72 -12.10
CA PHE A 21 10.65 3.33 -11.23
C PHE A 21 10.70 4.87 -11.21
N GLY A 22 11.74 5.50 -11.74
CA GLY A 22 12.00 6.94 -11.66
C GLY A 22 13.03 7.30 -10.60
N ASN A 23 13.03 8.57 -10.15
CA ASN A 23 13.96 9.06 -9.15
C ASN A 23 13.54 8.63 -7.74
N LEU A 24 14.43 8.00 -6.98
CA LEU A 24 14.22 7.69 -5.56
C LEU A 24 14.09 9.02 -4.79
N VAL A 25 12.97 9.19 -4.07
CA VAL A 25 12.69 10.40 -3.28
C VAL A 25 12.60 10.12 -1.78
N PHE A 26 12.40 8.87 -1.41
CA PHE A 26 12.37 8.43 -0.02
C PHE A 26 12.75 6.95 0.09
N SER A 27 13.45 6.60 1.17
CA SER A 27 13.69 5.20 1.55
C SER A 27 13.75 5.07 3.07
N ASP A 28 13.26 3.93 3.57
CA ASP A 28 13.33 3.58 4.99
C ASP A 28 13.48 2.06 5.16
N THR A 29 14.53 1.65 5.88
CA THR A 29 14.82 0.27 6.27
C THR A 29 14.52 0.01 7.74
N PHE A 30 13.98 1.00 8.44
CA PHE A 30 13.61 0.95 9.86
C PHE A 30 14.75 0.57 10.82
N ASP A 31 16.02 0.65 10.38
CA ASP A 31 17.22 0.37 11.17
C ASP A 31 17.47 1.42 12.25
N ARG A 32 16.52 1.58 13.15
CA ARG A 32 16.59 2.47 14.32
C ARG A 32 15.85 1.87 15.49
N LYS A 33 16.04 2.44 16.66
CA LYS A 33 15.39 2.00 17.89
C LYS A 33 14.44 3.08 18.40
N GLU A 34 13.32 2.63 18.93
CA GLU A 34 12.42 3.49 19.69
C GLU A 34 13.03 3.84 21.06
N THR A 35 12.75 5.04 21.56
CA THR A 35 13.22 5.52 22.85
C THR A 35 12.29 5.13 24.00
N GLN A 36 11.06 4.72 23.69
CA GLN A 36 10.04 4.33 24.66
C GLN A 36 9.17 3.16 24.10
N LYS A 37 8.36 2.53 24.98
CA LYS A 37 7.60 1.32 24.63
C LYS A 37 6.08 1.47 24.65
N VAL A 38 5.57 2.64 25.01
CA VAL A 38 4.13 2.82 25.33
C VAL A 38 3.35 3.48 24.20
N LYS A 39 4.03 4.24 23.32
CA LYS A 39 3.42 4.96 22.19
C LYS A 39 4.17 4.67 20.92
N ASP A 40 3.53 4.92 19.80
CA ASP A 40 4.17 4.84 18.50
C ASP A 40 5.31 5.83 18.39
N GLU A 41 6.45 5.37 17.92
CA GLU A 41 7.64 6.17 17.64
C GLU A 41 8.32 5.66 16.35
N PRO A 42 7.60 5.64 15.21
CA PRO A 42 8.18 5.13 13.96
C PRO A 42 9.34 5.98 13.45
N GLY A 43 9.44 7.26 13.83
CA GLY A 43 10.51 8.17 13.40
C GLY A 43 10.49 8.47 11.90
N ASN A 44 11.56 9.08 11.38
CA ASN A 44 11.80 9.35 9.95
C ASN A 44 10.60 9.98 9.19
N GLY A 45 9.84 10.87 9.84
CA GLY A 45 8.68 11.55 9.22
C GLY A 45 7.38 10.76 9.17
N TRP A 46 7.38 9.49 9.61
CA TRP A 46 6.16 8.71 9.72
C TRP A 46 5.20 9.28 10.78
N LYS A 47 3.92 9.25 10.48
CA LYS A 47 2.82 9.68 11.34
C LYS A 47 1.87 8.51 11.55
N THR A 48 1.27 8.38 12.74
CA THR A 48 0.33 7.30 13.04
C THR A 48 -1.02 7.83 13.49
N SER A 49 -2.08 7.03 13.32
CA SER A 49 -3.45 7.38 13.75
C SER A 49 -3.73 7.06 15.21
N SER A 50 -2.87 6.34 15.90
CA SER A 50 -3.14 5.70 17.20
C SER A 50 -3.56 6.68 18.29
N SER A 51 -3.12 7.96 18.20
CA SER A 51 -3.52 9.02 19.14
C SER A 51 -5.04 9.21 19.20
N TRP A 52 -5.73 9.11 18.06
CA TRP A 52 -7.17 9.30 17.96
C TRP A 52 -7.94 8.00 17.71
N SER A 53 -7.34 7.02 17.00
CA SER A 53 -7.99 5.75 16.64
C SER A 53 -7.94 4.72 17.77
N ALA A 54 -6.87 4.70 18.57
CA ALA A 54 -6.60 3.71 19.61
C ALA A 54 -6.42 4.33 21.00
N LYS A 55 -6.96 5.53 21.25
CA LYS A 55 -6.82 6.27 22.53
C LYS A 55 -5.36 6.53 22.93
N GLY A 56 -4.44 6.58 21.98
CA GLY A 56 -3.01 6.75 22.20
C GLY A 56 -2.27 5.47 22.59
N ASN A 57 -2.91 4.31 22.52
CA ASN A 57 -2.23 3.02 22.68
C ASN A 57 -1.33 2.75 21.48
N LYS A 58 -0.25 2.01 21.73
CA LYS A 58 0.74 1.67 20.71
C LYS A 58 0.14 0.69 19.69
N GLU A 59 0.35 0.97 18.41
CA GLU A 59 -0.06 0.15 17.26
C GLU A 59 1.06 -0.04 16.24
N VAL A 60 2.20 0.64 16.45
CA VAL A 60 3.39 0.53 15.59
C VAL A 60 4.60 0.26 16.47
N ASP A 61 5.41 -0.74 16.13
CA ASP A 61 6.61 -1.14 16.84
C ASP A 61 7.78 -1.32 15.86
N LEU A 62 8.95 -0.85 16.22
CA LEU A 62 10.17 -1.09 15.45
C LEU A 62 10.92 -2.28 16.07
N VAL A 63 10.91 -3.40 15.36
CA VAL A 63 11.50 -4.66 15.83
C VAL A 63 12.45 -5.22 14.80
N ASP A 64 13.70 -5.48 15.19
CA ASP A 64 14.72 -6.14 14.37
C ASP A 64 14.90 -5.50 12.97
N GLY A 65 14.92 -4.16 12.91
CA GLY A 65 15.06 -3.41 11.65
C GLY A 65 13.82 -3.48 10.76
N THR A 66 12.65 -3.74 11.32
CA THR A 66 11.37 -3.75 10.58
C THR A 66 10.32 -2.91 11.30
N MET A 67 9.27 -2.49 10.60
CA MET A 67 8.10 -1.85 11.20
C MET A 67 6.96 -2.87 11.31
N TYR A 68 6.60 -3.25 12.54
CA TYR A 68 5.46 -4.08 12.85
C TYR A 68 4.25 -3.21 13.16
N ILE A 69 3.19 -3.35 12.39
CA ILE A 69 1.92 -2.63 12.54
C ILE A 69 0.85 -3.62 12.98
N TYR A 70 0.12 -3.30 14.03
CA TYR A 70 -0.95 -4.15 14.57
C TYR A 70 -2.08 -3.32 15.17
N ILE A 71 -3.32 -3.80 15.03
CA ILE A 71 -4.48 -3.09 15.59
C ILE A 71 -4.59 -3.35 17.09
N HIS A 72 -4.71 -2.28 17.88
CA HIS A 72 -4.95 -2.39 19.32
C HIS A 72 -6.42 -2.77 19.57
N PRO A 73 -6.76 -3.59 20.62
CA PRO A 73 -8.14 -3.98 20.91
C PRO A 73 -9.12 -2.82 21.13
N GLU A 74 -8.65 -1.68 21.60
CA GLU A 74 -9.47 -0.46 21.76
C GLU A 74 -9.54 0.43 20.51
N ALA A 75 -8.92 0.02 19.42
CA ALA A 75 -8.94 0.81 18.20
C ALA A 75 -10.34 0.80 17.57
N ILE A 76 -10.78 1.98 17.11
CA ILE A 76 -12.06 2.18 16.43
C ILE A 76 -11.91 2.28 14.91
N HIS A 77 -10.68 2.15 14.41
CA HIS A 77 -10.32 2.28 12.99
C HIS A 77 -9.11 1.38 12.70
N ALA A 78 -8.91 1.01 11.43
CA ALA A 78 -7.67 0.41 10.98
C ALA A 78 -6.48 1.34 11.28
N VAL A 79 -5.32 0.77 11.59
CA VAL A 79 -4.11 1.57 11.84
C VAL A 79 -3.71 2.28 10.55
N ASP A 80 -3.53 3.59 10.63
CA ASP A 80 -3.05 4.43 9.53
C ASP A 80 -1.62 4.88 9.87
N VAL A 81 -0.66 4.47 9.04
CA VAL A 81 0.74 4.89 9.13
C VAL A 81 1.06 5.67 7.87
N GLY A 82 1.14 6.98 7.98
CA GLY A 82 1.29 7.90 6.85
C GLY A 82 2.69 8.49 6.74
N HIS A 83 3.14 8.72 5.52
CA HIS A 83 4.34 9.47 5.22
C HIS A 83 4.04 10.51 4.13
N ASP A 84 4.51 11.74 4.34
CA ASP A 84 4.34 12.80 3.35
C ASP A 84 5.32 12.58 2.19
N PHE A 85 4.82 12.65 0.98
CA PHE A 85 5.62 12.68 -0.24
C PHE A 85 4.77 13.27 -1.35
N GLN A 86 5.40 13.74 -2.41
CA GLN A 86 4.66 14.37 -3.49
C GLN A 86 5.07 13.80 -4.86
N PHE A 87 4.08 13.34 -5.61
CA PHE A 87 4.24 12.96 -7.00
C PHE A 87 2.93 13.11 -7.80
N ILE A 88 3.05 13.18 -9.11
CA ILE A 88 1.95 12.99 -10.08
C ILE A 88 1.96 11.54 -10.52
N ASP A 89 3.09 11.10 -11.12
CA ASP A 89 3.39 9.73 -11.50
C ASP A 89 4.55 9.20 -10.66
N GLY A 90 4.47 7.97 -10.21
CA GLY A 90 5.50 7.39 -9.35
C GLY A 90 5.23 5.95 -8.94
N THR A 91 6.14 5.41 -8.14
CA THR A 91 6.08 4.04 -7.65
C THR A 91 6.36 4.00 -6.15
N ALA A 92 5.55 3.25 -5.42
CA ALA A 92 5.85 2.82 -4.05
C ALA A 92 6.24 1.35 -4.07
N THR A 93 7.38 1.02 -3.43
CA THR A 93 7.84 -0.36 -3.26
C THR A 93 8.08 -0.64 -1.78
N MET A 94 7.88 -1.86 -1.35
CA MET A 94 8.22 -2.30 0.00
C MET A 94 8.27 -3.83 0.09
N ARG A 95 8.94 -4.32 1.13
CA ARG A 95 8.79 -5.70 1.58
C ARG A 95 7.69 -5.76 2.64
N PHE A 96 6.92 -6.83 2.64
CA PHE A 96 5.85 -7.02 3.62
C PHE A 96 5.69 -8.50 3.98
N LYS A 97 5.12 -8.74 5.16
CA LYS A 97 4.78 -10.09 5.64
C LYS A 97 3.42 -10.07 6.33
N PHE A 98 2.50 -10.90 5.84
CA PHE A 98 1.25 -11.23 6.52
C PHE A 98 1.50 -12.29 7.59
N HIS A 99 0.86 -12.17 8.74
CA HIS A 99 0.92 -13.13 9.83
C HIS A 99 -0.28 -14.07 9.86
N GLU A 100 -1.41 -13.62 9.31
CA GLU A 100 -2.67 -14.37 9.24
C GLU A 100 -3.37 -14.14 7.90
N ALA A 101 -4.21 -15.10 7.50
CA ALA A 101 -4.92 -15.03 6.22
C ALA A 101 -5.89 -13.84 6.09
N LYS A 102 -6.33 -13.27 7.21
CA LYS A 102 -7.20 -12.07 7.26
C LYS A 102 -6.43 -10.75 7.17
N ASP A 103 -5.09 -10.77 7.25
CA ASP A 103 -4.29 -9.56 7.19
C ASP A 103 -4.44 -8.86 5.85
N THR A 104 -4.49 -7.53 5.91
CA THR A 104 -4.51 -6.70 4.72
C THR A 104 -3.59 -5.51 4.87
N LEU A 105 -2.97 -5.12 3.77
CA LEU A 105 -2.16 -3.91 3.63
C LEU A 105 -2.75 -3.06 2.50
N MET A 106 -3.23 -1.86 2.82
CA MET A 106 -3.68 -0.91 1.82
C MET A 106 -2.67 0.21 1.67
N LEU A 107 -2.20 0.44 0.46
CA LEU A 107 -1.48 1.64 0.06
C LEU A 107 -2.51 2.66 -0.44
N ASN A 108 -2.77 3.70 0.34
CA ASN A 108 -3.72 4.75 0.02
C ASN A 108 -2.99 6.05 -0.31
N PHE A 109 -3.17 6.52 -1.53
CA PHE A 109 -2.62 7.79 -2.01
C PHE A 109 -3.64 8.90 -1.81
N ALA A 110 -3.22 10.00 -1.19
CA ALA A 110 -4.13 11.05 -0.76
C ALA A 110 -3.60 12.46 -1.10
N ASP A 111 -4.53 13.38 -1.27
CA ASP A 111 -4.34 14.83 -1.26
C ASP A 111 -5.23 15.46 -0.18
N LEU A 112 -4.62 15.93 0.91
CA LEU A 112 -5.34 16.48 2.06
C LEU A 112 -5.97 17.85 1.78
N THR A 113 -5.60 18.49 0.68
CA THR A 113 -6.16 19.77 0.27
C THR A 113 -7.47 19.64 -0.50
N LEU A 114 -7.72 18.45 -1.07
CA LEU A 114 -8.92 18.16 -1.86
C LEU A 114 -10.15 18.00 -0.97
N LYS A 115 -11.09 18.95 -1.06
CA LYS A 115 -12.26 19.01 -0.19
C LYS A 115 -13.48 18.24 -0.67
N GLU A 116 -13.52 17.85 -1.95
CA GLU A 116 -14.65 17.10 -2.52
C GLU A 116 -14.60 15.61 -2.15
N VAL A 117 -13.51 15.15 -1.54
CA VAL A 117 -13.28 13.76 -1.19
C VAL A 117 -13.06 13.62 0.30
N HIS A 118 -13.70 12.62 0.91
CA HIS A 118 -13.50 12.33 2.33
C HIS A 118 -12.02 12.05 2.63
N ALA A 119 -11.46 12.77 3.62
CA ALA A 119 -10.08 12.65 4.08
C ALA A 119 -9.02 12.67 2.97
N GLY A 120 -9.32 13.27 1.80
CA GLY A 120 -8.40 13.40 0.67
C GLY A 120 -8.08 12.10 -0.07
N HIS A 121 -8.82 11.02 0.14
CA HIS A 121 -8.56 9.73 -0.51
C HIS A 121 -8.69 9.79 -2.02
N LEU A 122 -7.62 9.56 -2.77
CA LEU A 122 -7.59 9.60 -4.23
C LEU A 122 -7.72 8.21 -4.84
N CYS A 123 -6.80 7.32 -4.52
CA CYS A 123 -6.78 5.96 -5.04
C CYS A 123 -6.05 5.03 -4.07
N ALA A 124 -6.29 3.73 -4.18
CA ALA A 124 -5.65 2.75 -3.31
C ALA A 124 -5.42 1.40 -3.98
N ALA A 125 -4.35 0.71 -3.55
CA ALA A 125 -4.10 -0.70 -3.78
C ALA A 125 -4.18 -1.44 -2.44
N THR A 126 -5.08 -2.41 -2.31
CA THR A 126 -5.23 -3.23 -1.11
C THR A 126 -4.80 -4.65 -1.40
N PHE A 127 -3.80 -5.11 -0.66
CA PHE A 127 -3.26 -6.47 -0.73
C PHE A 127 -3.84 -7.31 0.40
N GLY A 128 -4.29 -8.50 0.09
CA GLY A 128 -4.68 -9.55 1.01
C GLY A 128 -4.21 -10.90 0.51
N SER A 129 -4.21 -11.94 1.32
CA SER A 129 -3.65 -13.26 0.98
C SER A 129 -4.26 -13.90 -0.28
N LYS A 130 -5.53 -13.59 -0.63
CA LYS A 130 -6.24 -14.22 -1.75
C LYS A 130 -6.66 -13.25 -2.86
N LYS A 131 -6.46 -11.97 -2.70
CA LYS A 131 -6.84 -10.95 -3.69
C LYS A 131 -6.08 -9.67 -3.52
N VAL A 132 -5.93 -8.94 -4.61
CA VAL A 132 -5.53 -7.53 -4.63
C VAL A 132 -6.68 -6.71 -5.19
N THR A 133 -6.96 -5.56 -4.58
CA THR A 133 -8.03 -4.65 -5.02
C THR A 133 -7.42 -3.29 -5.37
N LEU A 134 -7.66 -2.82 -6.58
CA LEU A 134 -7.26 -1.51 -7.07
C LEU A 134 -8.49 -0.61 -7.15
N GLN A 135 -8.40 0.63 -6.64
CA GLN A 135 -9.56 1.51 -6.46
C GLN A 135 -9.27 2.95 -6.89
N ASP A 136 -10.19 3.52 -7.64
CA ASP A 136 -10.36 4.96 -7.75
C ASP A 136 -11.32 5.43 -6.65
N MET A 137 -10.78 5.98 -5.58
CA MET A 137 -11.55 6.45 -4.45
C MET A 137 -12.08 7.86 -4.68
N LYS A 138 -11.37 8.69 -5.48
CA LYS A 138 -11.70 10.09 -5.78
C LYS A 138 -13.03 10.23 -6.50
N THR A 139 -13.25 9.45 -7.55
CA THR A 139 -14.53 9.45 -8.30
C THR A 139 -15.46 8.31 -7.88
N GLY A 140 -15.03 7.51 -6.91
CA GLY A 140 -15.75 6.38 -6.34
C GLY A 140 -16.21 6.63 -4.90
N GLY A 141 -16.09 5.62 -4.05
CA GLY A 141 -16.71 5.57 -2.73
C GLY A 141 -16.29 6.63 -1.71
N MET A 142 -15.24 7.41 -1.97
CA MET A 142 -14.79 8.51 -1.10
C MET A 142 -15.16 9.91 -1.62
N LEU A 143 -15.74 10.03 -2.83
CA LEU A 143 -16.40 11.28 -3.24
C LEU A 143 -17.48 11.61 -2.22
N LEU A 144 -17.49 12.83 -1.67
CA LEU A 144 -18.39 13.21 -0.56
C LEU A 144 -19.85 12.90 -0.85
N LYS A 145 -20.33 13.13 -2.10
CA LYS A 145 -21.67 12.75 -2.53
C LYS A 145 -22.00 11.30 -2.15
N TYR A 146 -21.12 10.36 -2.45
CA TYR A 146 -21.34 8.93 -2.20
C TYR A 146 -21.00 8.53 -0.76
N TYR A 147 -19.96 9.13 -0.20
CA TYR A 147 -19.56 8.86 1.18
C TYR A 147 -20.66 9.25 2.17
N ASP A 148 -21.21 10.46 2.04
CA ASP A 148 -22.25 10.98 2.93
C ASP A 148 -23.58 10.25 2.73
N ALA A 149 -23.96 9.97 1.48
CA ALA A 149 -25.16 9.17 1.18
C ALA A 149 -25.07 7.76 1.79
N ARG A 150 -23.91 7.09 1.69
CA ARG A 150 -23.68 5.78 2.31
C ARG A 150 -23.75 5.86 3.84
N LYS A 151 -23.11 6.86 4.46
CA LYS A 151 -23.12 7.07 5.91
C LYS A 151 -24.51 7.34 6.44
N ALA A 152 -25.35 8.03 5.64
CA ALA A 152 -26.74 8.30 5.97
C ALA A 152 -27.72 7.15 5.64
N GLY A 153 -27.23 6.02 5.07
CA GLY A 153 -28.07 4.91 4.62
C GLY A 153 -28.95 5.27 3.42
N LYS A 154 -28.57 6.29 2.63
CA LYS A 154 -29.34 6.86 1.51
C LYS A 154 -28.66 6.68 0.15
N LEU A 155 -27.64 5.81 0.05
CA LEU A 155 -26.97 5.54 -1.22
C LEU A 155 -27.96 4.85 -2.18
N SER A 156 -28.17 5.45 -3.36
CA SER A 156 -29.05 4.87 -4.38
C SER A 156 -28.43 3.60 -5.00
N LYS A 157 -29.26 2.77 -5.66
CA LYS A 157 -28.76 1.59 -6.39
C LYS A 157 -27.88 2.02 -7.56
N GLU A 158 -28.24 3.07 -8.25
CA GLU A 158 -27.53 3.66 -9.38
C GLU A 158 -26.14 4.15 -8.95
N ASP A 159 -26.05 4.89 -7.83
CA ASP A 159 -24.79 5.37 -7.29
C ASP A 159 -23.90 4.19 -6.81
N ALA A 160 -24.51 3.15 -6.24
CA ALA A 160 -23.80 1.94 -5.84
C ALA A 160 -23.19 1.21 -7.04
N GLU A 161 -23.90 1.13 -8.17
CA GLU A 161 -23.36 0.54 -9.40
C GLU A 161 -22.21 1.40 -9.97
N VAL A 162 -22.32 2.72 -9.96
CA VAL A 162 -21.20 3.62 -10.33
C VAL A 162 -19.97 3.34 -9.48
N ILE A 163 -20.12 3.26 -8.16
CA ILE A 163 -19.01 2.98 -7.25
C ILE A 163 -18.35 1.62 -7.56
N LYS A 164 -19.12 0.60 -7.91
CA LYS A 164 -18.58 -0.72 -8.30
C LYS A 164 -17.66 -0.63 -9.51
N THR A 165 -17.95 0.24 -10.49
CA THR A 165 -17.06 0.45 -11.65
C THR A 165 -15.73 1.08 -11.29
N LYS A 166 -15.61 1.66 -10.11
CA LYS A 166 -14.40 2.31 -9.57
C LYS A 166 -13.49 1.38 -8.77
N VAL A 167 -13.78 0.09 -8.81
CA VAL A 167 -13.04 -0.94 -8.07
C VAL A 167 -12.75 -2.12 -8.99
N LYS A 168 -11.52 -2.57 -9.01
CA LYS A 168 -11.10 -3.82 -9.67
C LYS A 168 -10.49 -4.75 -8.64
N THR A 169 -11.09 -5.92 -8.46
CA THR A 169 -10.57 -7.00 -7.62
C THR A 169 -9.95 -8.08 -8.49
N ILE A 170 -8.72 -8.46 -8.17
CA ILE A 170 -7.92 -9.42 -8.93
C ILE A 170 -7.54 -10.55 -7.98
N PRO A 171 -7.81 -11.83 -8.34
CA PRO A 171 -7.34 -12.97 -7.56
C PRO A 171 -5.81 -12.94 -7.42
N ALA A 172 -5.32 -13.28 -6.24
CA ALA A 172 -3.91 -13.42 -5.93
C ALA A 172 -3.73 -14.56 -4.94
N ASP A 173 -2.51 -15.09 -4.85
CA ASP A 173 -2.16 -16.09 -3.84
C ASP A 173 -0.84 -15.64 -3.20
N ILE A 174 -0.98 -14.92 -2.08
CA ILE A 174 0.13 -14.37 -1.30
C ILE A 174 0.23 -15.18 -0.02
N SER A 175 1.34 -15.87 0.16
CA SER A 175 1.55 -16.76 1.31
C SER A 175 1.61 -15.98 2.63
N VAL A 176 1.19 -16.65 3.68
CA VAL A 176 1.23 -16.12 5.04
C VAL A 176 2.50 -16.59 5.73
N GLY A 177 3.13 -15.74 6.53
CA GLY A 177 4.34 -16.05 7.28
C GLY A 177 5.63 -15.83 6.50
N GLU A 178 5.56 -15.54 5.21
CA GLU A 178 6.71 -15.30 4.35
C GLU A 178 6.85 -13.83 3.98
N TRP A 179 8.07 -13.41 3.65
CA TRP A 179 8.35 -12.10 3.12
C TRP A 179 8.06 -12.04 1.63
N HIS A 180 7.34 -11.01 1.22
CA HIS A 180 7.04 -10.68 -0.16
C HIS A 180 7.53 -9.26 -0.47
N SER A 181 7.79 -8.98 -1.75
CA SER A 181 8.00 -7.63 -2.26
C SER A 181 6.76 -7.19 -3.04
N LEU A 182 6.32 -5.95 -2.85
CA LEU A 182 5.27 -5.35 -3.68
C LEU A 182 5.75 -4.09 -4.36
N ASN A 183 5.17 -3.82 -5.53
CA ASN A 183 5.29 -2.53 -6.22
C ASN A 183 3.89 -2.04 -6.60
N VAL A 184 3.61 -0.77 -6.34
CA VAL A 184 2.43 -0.07 -6.85
C VAL A 184 2.91 1.12 -7.67
N THR A 185 2.66 1.07 -8.96
CA THR A 185 3.04 2.14 -9.91
C THR A 185 1.80 2.86 -10.40
N ILE A 186 1.85 4.19 -10.39
CA ILE A 186 0.82 5.07 -10.97
C ILE A 186 1.44 5.82 -12.13
N LEU A 187 0.82 5.71 -13.30
CA LEU A 187 1.18 6.44 -14.53
C LEU A 187 -0.12 6.96 -15.17
N GLY A 188 -0.28 8.28 -15.17
CA GLY A 188 -1.52 8.92 -15.63
C GLY A 188 -2.72 8.40 -14.82
N ASP A 189 -3.70 7.85 -15.53
CA ASP A 189 -4.94 7.31 -14.95
C ASP A 189 -4.85 5.82 -14.55
N THR A 190 -3.68 5.22 -14.68
CA THR A 190 -3.48 3.78 -14.51
C THR A 190 -2.63 3.45 -13.29
N MET A 191 -3.18 2.61 -12.43
CA MET A 191 -2.48 1.97 -11.30
C MET A 191 -2.18 0.52 -11.64
N THR A 192 -0.92 0.11 -11.45
CA THR A 192 -0.46 -1.28 -11.63
C THR A 192 0.10 -1.81 -10.33
N ALA A 193 -0.20 -3.07 -10.00
CA ALA A 193 0.34 -3.77 -8.85
C ALA A 193 1.12 -5.01 -9.26
N SER A 194 2.26 -5.28 -8.59
CA SER A 194 3.02 -6.52 -8.69
C SER A 194 3.41 -7.04 -7.30
N VAL A 195 3.61 -8.35 -7.19
CA VAL A 195 4.13 -9.03 -6.00
C VAL A 195 5.21 -10.00 -6.45
N ASP A 196 6.37 -9.98 -5.78
CA ASP A 196 7.53 -10.83 -6.07
C ASP A 196 7.96 -10.78 -7.55
N GLY A 197 7.96 -9.58 -8.13
CA GLY A 197 8.28 -9.34 -9.53
C GLY A 197 7.22 -9.84 -10.53
N LYS A 198 6.10 -10.41 -10.07
CA LYS A 198 5.02 -10.88 -10.94
C LYS A 198 3.90 -9.85 -10.98
N SER A 199 3.48 -9.45 -12.18
CA SER A 199 2.33 -8.57 -12.35
C SER A 199 1.07 -9.23 -11.82
N ILE A 200 0.38 -8.55 -10.90
CA ILE A 200 -0.97 -8.92 -10.44
C ILE A 200 -2.00 -8.36 -11.43
N GLY A 201 -1.81 -7.14 -11.88
CA GLY A 201 -2.65 -6.48 -12.88
C GLY A 201 -2.70 -4.97 -12.72
N SER A 202 -3.56 -4.35 -13.53
CA SER A 202 -3.72 -2.90 -13.58
C SER A 202 -5.19 -2.49 -13.58
N PHE A 203 -5.45 -1.24 -13.22
CA PHE A 203 -6.75 -0.61 -13.26
C PHE A 203 -6.61 0.85 -13.69
N SER A 204 -7.40 1.26 -14.70
CA SER A 204 -7.43 2.63 -15.19
C SER A 204 -8.74 3.29 -14.83
N SER A 205 -8.67 4.49 -14.24
CA SER A 205 -9.84 5.31 -13.92
C SER A 205 -9.45 6.78 -13.78
N PRO A 206 -10.28 7.74 -14.23
CA PRO A 206 -9.92 9.16 -14.27
C PRO A 206 -9.48 9.75 -12.92
N GLY A 207 -10.02 9.27 -11.80
CA GLY A 207 -9.66 9.78 -10.49
C GLY A 207 -8.23 9.45 -10.05
N ILE A 208 -7.62 8.41 -10.63
CA ILE A 208 -6.22 8.03 -10.39
C ILE A 208 -5.25 9.09 -10.96
N ALA A 209 -5.63 9.74 -12.08
CA ALA A 209 -4.84 10.78 -12.76
C ALA A 209 -4.80 12.13 -12.02
N HIS A 210 -5.09 12.16 -10.72
CA HIS A 210 -5.02 13.39 -9.94
C HIS A 210 -3.61 13.98 -9.95
N GLU A 211 -3.51 15.28 -10.18
CA GLU A 211 -2.27 16.01 -10.42
C GLU A 211 -1.35 16.15 -9.20
N SER A 212 -1.83 15.85 -8.00
CA SER A 212 -1.04 15.92 -6.77
C SER A 212 -1.41 14.79 -5.82
N LYS A 213 -0.45 13.91 -5.52
CA LYS A 213 -0.54 12.93 -4.45
C LYS A 213 0.49 13.32 -3.39
N GLN A 214 0.03 13.67 -2.20
CA GLN A 214 0.86 14.34 -1.17
C GLN A 214 1.19 13.43 -0.01
N VAL A 215 0.39 12.39 0.21
CA VAL A 215 0.57 11.46 1.32
C VAL A 215 0.34 10.04 0.83
N LEU A 216 1.24 9.12 1.22
CA LEU A 216 0.94 7.70 1.21
C LEU A 216 0.59 7.27 2.64
N ARG A 217 -0.56 6.63 2.78
CA ARG A 217 -1.01 5.98 4.02
C ARG A 217 -0.99 4.48 3.85
N LEU A 218 -0.37 3.81 4.79
CA LEU A 218 -0.39 2.36 4.93
C LEU A 218 -1.48 2.04 5.94
N LEU A 219 -2.61 1.49 5.47
CA LEU A 219 -3.70 1.10 6.36
C LEU A 219 -3.67 -0.41 6.59
N VAL A 220 -3.64 -0.79 7.87
CA VAL A 220 -3.57 -2.18 8.32
C VAL A 220 -4.79 -2.49 9.16
N SER A 221 -5.57 -3.51 8.77
CA SER A 221 -6.81 -3.88 9.46
C SER A 221 -6.64 -4.90 10.58
N ASN A 222 -5.49 -5.60 10.64
CA ASN A 222 -5.16 -6.55 11.70
C ASN A 222 -3.67 -6.43 12.06
N LYS A 223 -2.75 -7.04 11.30
CA LYS A 223 -1.29 -6.89 11.52
C LYS A 223 -0.50 -7.14 10.25
N VAL A 224 0.62 -6.45 10.11
CA VAL A 224 1.56 -6.60 8.98
C VAL A 224 2.95 -6.19 9.46
N THR A 225 4.00 -6.88 9.01
CA THR A 225 5.38 -6.39 9.14
C THR A 225 5.83 -5.83 7.81
N LEU A 226 6.50 -4.68 7.84
CA LEU A 226 7.02 -3.95 6.68
C LEU A 226 8.52 -3.73 6.79
N ASP A 227 9.18 -3.64 5.63
CA ASP A 227 10.59 -3.32 5.50
C ASP A 227 10.88 -2.73 4.11
N ASP A 228 12.07 -2.12 3.92
CA ASP A 228 12.56 -1.63 2.62
C ASP A 228 11.57 -0.75 1.88
N VAL A 229 10.90 0.18 2.58
CA VAL A 229 9.94 1.10 1.93
C VAL A 229 10.69 2.12 1.09
N LYS A 230 10.31 2.25 -0.19
CA LYS A 230 10.89 3.22 -1.12
C LYS A 230 9.80 3.89 -1.94
N TYR A 231 9.97 5.18 -2.17
CA TYR A 231 9.12 5.96 -3.07
C TYR A 231 9.95 6.54 -4.20
N TYR A 232 9.45 6.39 -5.41
CA TYR A 232 10.08 6.87 -6.63
C TYR A 232 9.14 7.84 -7.33
N ARG A 233 9.69 8.93 -7.84
CA ARG A 233 8.96 9.95 -8.62
C ARG A 233 9.37 9.87 -10.07
N LYS A 234 8.38 9.80 -10.97
CA LYS A 234 8.57 9.98 -12.42
C LYS A 234 8.21 11.41 -12.85
N LYS A 235 7.19 12.00 -12.20
CA LYS A 235 6.77 13.40 -12.32
C LYS A 235 6.31 13.92 -10.96
#